data_e5175777aab1b85c6cd70ec2dbfd8c77
#
_entry.id   e5175777aab1b85c6cd70ec2dbfd8c77
#
_cell.length_a   1.000
_cell.length_b   1.000
_cell.length_c   1.000
_cell.angle_alpha   90.00
_cell.angle_beta   90.00
_cell.angle_gamma   90.00
#
_symmetry.space_group_name_H-M   'P 1'
#
loop_
_entity.id
_entity.type
_entity.pdbx_description
1 polymer ?
#
loop_
_entity_poly.entity_id
_entity_poly.type
_entity_poly.pdbx_seq_one_letter_code
_entity_poly.pdbx_strand_id
1 'polypeptide(L)'
;TQESGYGLVASAEQNGRRLILVINGLQSKKERASEARKLMNWGFRAFTNETLATPDNVLVRAPVWQGEFARVGLAPSKAFRVVLPRTGLRKMVVTASYDKPVLAPITKGVPVGKLRVTLPGLETQEIDLVTTANIEREGMLARALSAISYVIFGE
;
A
#
# COMPACT_ATOMS: atom_id res chain seq x y z
N THR A 1 -28.27 25.96 -16.32
CA THR A 1 -29.51 25.78 -17.11
C THR A 1 -30.45 24.93 -16.30
N GLN A 2 -31.76 25.21 -16.37
CA GLN A 2 -32.82 24.47 -15.62
C GLN A 2 -32.87 22.98 -15.97
N GLU A 3 -32.40 22.61 -17.15
CA GLU A 3 -32.33 21.21 -17.64
C GLU A 3 -31.28 20.34 -16.96
N SER A 4 -30.22 20.93 -16.40
CA SER A 4 -29.13 20.18 -15.73
C SER A 4 -29.40 19.90 -14.25
N GLY A 5 -30.51 20.40 -13.71
CA GLY A 5 -30.84 20.29 -12.28
C GLY A 5 -29.87 21.10 -11.38
N TYR A 6 -30.05 20.94 -10.07
CA TYR A 6 -29.20 21.59 -9.06
C TYR A 6 -27.97 20.75 -8.74
N GLY A 7 -26.77 21.35 -8.88
CA GLY A 7 -25.51 20.73 -8.52
C GLY A 7 -24.87 21.35 -7.28
N LEU A 8 -23.93 20.65 -6.66
CA LEU A 8 -23.12 21.12 -5.56
C LEU A 8 -21.75 20.44 -5.57
N VAL A 9 -20.72 21.23 -5.35
CA VAL A 9 -19.40 20.76 -4.90
C VAL A 9 -19.24 21.20 -3.46
N ALA A 10 -18.94 20.27 -2.57
CA ALA A 10 -18.74 20.54 -1.15
C ALA A 10 -17.50 19.82 -0.63
N SER A 11 -16.86 20.41 0.36
CA SER A 11 -15.74 19.81 1.08
C SER A 11 -16.01 19.92 2.58
N ALA A 12 -15.74 18.86 3.32
CA ALA A 12 -15.80 18.86 4.78
C ALA A 12 -14.62 18.09 5.35
N GLU A 13 -14.22 18.46 6.56
CA GLU A 13 -13.15 17.78 7.29
C GLU A 13 -13.64 17.36 8.67
N GLN A 14 -13.32 16.11 9.06
CA GLN A 14 -13.63 15.56 10.37
C GLN A 14 -12.50 14.63 10.81
N ASN A 15 -11.95 14.85 11.99
CA ASN A 15 -10.88 14.03 12.59
C ASN A 15 -9.66 13.86 11.62
N GLY A 16 -9.22 14.96 11.00
CA GLY A 16 -8.08 14.99 10.07
C GLY A 16 -8.34 14.31 8.71
N ARG A 17 -9.60 13.91 8.43
CA ARG A 17 -10.01 13.33 7.16
C ARG A 17 -10.89 14.32 6.39
N ARG A 18 -10.44 14.67 5.18
CA ARG A 18 -11.20 15.51 4.25
C ARG A 18 -11.97 14.64 3.27
N LEU A 19 -13.25 14.96 3.08
CA LEU A 19 -14.08 14.44 1.99
C LEU A 19 -14.45 15.55 1.03
N ILE A 20 -14.52 15.21 -0.24
CA ILE A 20 -15.01 16.05 -1.31
C ILE A 20 -16.23 15.36 -1.92
N LEU A 21 -17.33 16.10 -2.02
CA LEU A 21 -18.58 15.64 -2.60
C LEU A 21 -18.86 16.43 -3.87
N VAL A 22 -19.22 15.73 -4.93
CA VAL A 22 -19.75 16.30 -6.15
C VAL A 22 -21.09 15.62 -6.42
N ILE A 23 -22.17 16.41 -6.48
CA ILE A 23 -23.51 15.93 -6.82
C ILE A 23 -24.12 16.83 -7.88
N ASN A 24 -24.97 16.27 -8.74
CA ASN A 24 -25.66 16.99 -9.80
C ASN A 24 -27.03 16.37 -10.08
N GLY A 25 -27.88 17.08 -10.84
CA GLY A 25 -29.18 16.54 -11.31
C GLY A 25 -30.31 16.58 -10.27
N LEU A 26 -30.19 17.34 -9.19
CA LEU A 26 -31.21 17.40 -8.14
C LEU A 26 -32.31 18.35 -8.49
N GLN A 27 -33.52 18.07 -7.99
CA GLN A 27 -34.79 18.75 -8.40
C GLN A 27 -34.97 20.13 -7.74
N SER A 28 -34.31 20.35 -6.58
CA SER A 28 -34.50 21.61 -5.84
C SER A 28 -33.26 21.98 -5.00
N LYS A 29 -33.18 23.26 -4.58
CA LYS A 29 -32.18 23.74 -3.65
C LYS A 29 -32.27 23.04 -2.28
N LYS A 30 -33.48 22.70 -1.83
CA LYS A 30 -33.72 21.99 -0.56
C LYS A 30 -33.21 20.56 -0.63
N GLU A 31 -33.51 19.86 -1.71
CA GLU A 31 -33.01 18.49 -1.96
C GLU A 31 -31.49 18.47 -2.05
N ARG A 32 -30.87 19.41 -2.80
CA ARG A 32 -29.42 19.56 -2.88
C ARG A 32 -28.77 19.64 -1.51
N ALA A 33 -29.29 20.48 -0.62
CA ALA A 33 -28.74 20.65 0.73
C ALA A 33 -28.93 19.38 1.59
N SER A 34 -30.09 18.70 1.49
CA SER A 34 -30.37 17.49 2.25
C SER A 34 -29.53 16.29 1.79
N GLU A 35 -29.45 16.07 0.48
CA GLU A 35 -28.68 14.96 -0.09
C GLU A 35 -27.17 15.15 0.12
N ALA A 36 -26.65 16.37 -0.05
CA ALA A 36 -25.27 16.67 0.26
C ALA A 36 -24.89 16.32 1.71
N ARG A 37 -25.77 16.68 2.66
CA ARG A 37 -25.56 16.35 4.07
C ARG A 37 -25.62 14.85 4.35
N LYS A 38 -26.58 14.14 3.76
CA LYS A 38 -26.70 12.68 3.90
C LYS A 38 -25.47 11.95 3.37
N LEU A 39 -25.04 12.28 2.14
CA LEU A 39 -23.89 11.64 1.51
C LEU A 39 -22.58 11.94 2.25
N MET A 40 -22.38 13.19 2.70
CA MET A 40 -21.20 13.56 3.45
C MET A 40 -21.13 12.80 4.80
N ASN A 41 -22.24 12.76 5.53
CA ASN A 41 -22.35 11.99 6.77
C ASN A 41 -22.17 10.50 6.55
N TRP A 42 -22.70 9.95 5.46
CA TRP A 42 -22.48 8.56 5.08
C TRP A 42 -20.99 8.29 4.81
N GLY A 43 -20.32 9.13 4.03
CA GLY A 43 -18.90 8.98 3.73
C GLY A 43 -18.01 8.98 4.99
N PHE A 44 -18.31 9.84 5.96
CA PHE A 44 -17.58 9.85 7.25
C PHE A 44 -17.86 8.62 8.11
N ARG A 45 -19.06 8.07 8.06
CA ARG A 45 -19.45 6.89 8.86
C ARG A 45 -19.08 5.56 8.20
N ALA A 46 -19.25 5.45 6.87
CA ALA A 46 -19.09 4.19 6.17
C ALA A 46 -17.63 3.81 5.91
N PHE A 47 -16.74 4.79 5.82
CA PHE A 47 -15.33 4.57 5.48
C PHE A 47 -14.39 5.02 6.61
N THR A 48 -13.21 4.41 6.65
CA THR A 48 -12.09 4.80 7.50
C THR A 48 -10.81 4.85 6.69
N ASN A 49 -9.85 5.67 7.14
CA ASN A 49 -8.49 5.68 6.59
C ASN A 49 -7.62 4.86 7.52
N GLU A 50 -6.99 3.83 7.01
CA GLU A 50 -6.06 2.98 7.77
C GLU A 50 -4.65 3.11 7.21
N THR A 51 -3.67 3.21 8.12
CA THR A 51 -2.25 3.10 7.76
C THR A 51 -1.84 1.66 7.99
N LEU A 52 -1.70 0.89 6.91
CA LEU A 52 -1.41 -0.53 6.96
C LEU A 52 0.07 -0.82 7.24
N ALA A 53 0.95 0.05 6.72
CA ALA A 53 2.39 -0.09 6.91
C ALA A 53 3.09 1.26 6.72
N THR A 54 4.28 1.41 7.32
CA THR A 54 5.15 2.58 7.19
C THR A 54 6.55 2.16 6.78
N PRO A 55 7.40 3.06 6.26
CA PRO A 55 8.79 2.75 5.87
C PRO A 55 9.64 2.19 7.01
N ASP A 56 9.28 2.47 8.26
CA ASP A 56 10.00 1.98 9.44
C ASP A 56 9.66 0.53 9.79
N ASN A 57 8.60 -0.02 9.20
CA ASN A 57 8.16 -1.39 9.43
C ASN A 57 8.78 -2.35 8.42
N VAL A 58 9.73 -3.17 8.84
CA VAL A 58 10.20 -4.31 8.05
C VAL A 58 9.12 -5.38 8.01
N LEU A 59 8.50 -5.57 6.85
CA LEU A 59 7.39 -6.52 6.66
C LEU A 59 7.88 -7.92 6.29
N VAL A 60 8.99 -8.01 5.55
CA VAL A 60 9.55 -9.25 5.03
C VAL A 60 11.06 -9.22 5.18
N ARG A 61 11.68 -10.39 5.41
CA ARG A 61 13.13 -10.59 5.33
C ARG A 61 13.41 -11.50 4.13
N ALA A 62 13.77 -10.88 2.99
CA ALA A 62 14.07 -11.58 1.75
C ALA A 62 15.45 -12.24 1.79
N PRO A 63 15.61 -13.46 1.22
CA PRO A 63 16.92 -14.09 1.06
C PRO A 63 17.77 -13.29 0.06
N VAL A 64 19.06 -13.19 0.34
CA VAL A 64 20.03 -12.51 -0.51
C VAL A 64 20.97 -13.54 -1.13
N TRP A 65 21.26 -13.37 -2.40
CA TRP A 65 22.23 -14.19 -3.11
C TRP A 65 23.57 -13.46 -3.28
N GLN A 66 24.65 -14.12 -2.89
CA GLN A 66 26.04 -13.62 -2.96
C GLN A 66 26.27 -12.30 -2.22
N GLY A 67 25.55 -12.06 -1.12
CA GLY A 67 25.75 -10.90 -0.26
C GLY A 67 26.40 -11.26 1.06
N GLU A 68 27.07 -10.28 1.67
CA GLU A 68 27.71 -10.43 3.00
C GLU A 68 26.70 -10.81 4.12
N PHE A 69 25.41 -10.53 3.90
CA PHE A 69 24.31 -10.94 4.77
C PHE A 69 23.33 -11.82 4.00
N ALA A 70 22.89 -12.90 4.63
CA ALA A 70 21.97 -13.87 4.04
C ALA A 70 20.55 -13.33 3.80
N ARG A 71 20.16 -12.22 4.45
CA ARG A 71 18.82 -11.66 4.35
C ARG A 71 18.84 -10.13 4.35
N VAL A 72 17.89 -9.51 3.61
CA VAL A 72 17.63 -8.07 3.61
C VAL A 72 16.18 -7.82 4.04
N GLY A 73 15.96 -6.78 4.84
CA GLY A 73 14.63 -6.31 5.20
C GLY A 73 13.97 -5.62 4.01
N LEU A 74 12.67 -5.85 3.83
CA LEU A 74 11.82 -5.13 2.90
C LEU A 74 10.76 -4.34 3.65
N ALA A 75 10.62 -3.06 3.33
CA ALA A 75 9.64 -2.15 3.90
C ALA A 75 8.91 -1.39 2.79
N PRO A 76 7.72 -0.82 3.05
CA PRO A 76 7.04 0.03 2.08
C PRO A 76 7.88 1.27 1.74
N SER A 77 7.85 1.71 0.48
CA SER A 77 8.58 2.91 0.02
C SER A 77 8.08 4.22 0.66
N LYS A 78 6.82 4.22 1.10
CA LYS A 78 6.15 5.32 1.83
C LYS A 78 5.04 4.74 2.73
N ALA A 79 4.42 5.58 3.56
CA ALA A 79 3.28 5.15 4.36
C ALA A 79 2.14 4.64 3.46
N PHE A 80 1.74 3.39 3.62
CA PHE A 80 0.66 2.76 2.88
C PHE A 80 -0.67 3.03 3.57
N ARG A 81 -1.35 4.06 3.10
CA ARG A 81 -2.65 4.47 3.60
C ARG A 81 -3.73 4.06 2.63
N VAL A 82 -4.78 3.42 3.14
CA VAL A 82 -5.90 2.92 2.34
C VAL A 82 -7.22 3.44 2.92
N VAL A 83 -8.18 3.69 2.05
CA VAL A 83 -9.55 4.02 2.44
C VAL A 83 -10.36 2.74 2.38
N LEU A 84 -10.95 2.33 3.50
CA LEU A 84 -11.62 1.06 3.65
C LEU A 84 -13.05 1.24 4.15
N PRO A 85 -14.03 0.45 3.65
CA PRO A 85 -15.33 0.33 4.27
C PRO A 85 -15.16 -0.29 5.67
N ARG A 86 -15.77 0.29 6.70
CA ARG A 86 -15.68 -0.24 8.07
C ARG A 86 -16.17 -1.68 8.19
N THR A 87 -17.14 -2.06 7.37
CA THR A 87 -17.69 -3.44 7.33
C THR A 87 -16.81 -4.43 6.55
N GLY A 88 -15.83 -3.94 5.76
CA GLY A 88 -14.99 -4.76 4.87
C GLY A 88 -13.66 -5.20 5.45
N LEU A 89 -13.24 -4.66 6.59
CA LEU A 89 -11.91 -4.88 7.17
C LEU A 89 -11.55 -6.36 7.35
N ARG A 90 -12.53 -7.20 7.74
CA ARG A 90 -12.31 -8.65 7.95
C ARG A 90 -12.05 -9.45 6.66
N LYS A 91 -12.35 -8.88 5.49
CA LYS A 91 -12.18 -9.52 4.18
C LYS A 91 -10.95 -8.97 3.43
N MET A 92 -10.19 -8.10 4.07
CA MET A 92 -8.98 -7.54 3.50
C MET A 92 -7.89 -8.60 3.43
N VAL A 93 -7.27 -8.74 2.26
CA VAL A 93 -6.10 -9.58 2.04
C VAL A 93 -4.91 -8.67 1.72
N VAL A 94 -3.83 -8.86 2.48
CA VAL A 94 -2.56 -8.15 2.27
C VAL A 94 -1.52 -9.16 1.83
N THR A 95 -0.91 -8.94 0.66
CA THR A 95 0.08 -9.85 0.08
C THR A 95 1.35 -9.08 -0.25
N ALA A 96 2.50 -9.60 0.19
CA ALA A 96 3.81 -9.14 -0.25
C ALA A 96 4.33 -10.07 -1.35
N SER A 97 4.65 -9.52 -2.51
CA SER A 97 5.29 -10.24 -3.62
C SER A 97 6.64 -9.59 -3.91
N TYR A 98 7.70 -10.40 -4.09
CA TYR A 98 9.03 -9.93 -4.41
C TYR A 98 9.80 -11.04 -5.12
N ASP A 99 10.79 -10.65 -5.93
CA ASP A 99 11.68 -11.59 -6.60
C ASP A 99 12.70 -12.15 -5.60
N LYS A 100 12.84 -13.45 -5.57
CA LYS A 100 13.74 -14.14 -4.66
C LYS A 100 14.61 -15.17 -5.38
N PRO A 101 15.90 -15.23 -5.02
CA PRO A 101 16.62 -14.38 -4.06
C PRO A 101 16.92 -12.98 -4.61
N VAL A 102 17.11 -11.99 -3.71
CA VAL A 102 17.58 -10.65 -4.09
C VAL A 102 19.10 -10.71 -4.31
N LEU A 103 19.55 -10.25 -5.47
CA LEU A 103 20.95 -10.34 -5.88
C LEU A 103 21.78 -9.19 -5.31
N ALA A 104 22.91 -9.51 -4.67
CA ALA A 104 23.88 -8.50 -4.22
C ALA A 104 24.74 -7.97 -5.41
N PRO A 105 25.23 -6.71 -5.37
CA PRO A 105 25.10 -5.76 -4.27
C PRO A 105 23.70 -5.14 -4.19
N ILE A 106 23.25 -4.85 -2.97
CA ILE A 106 21.94 -4.25 -2.71
C ILE A 106 22.15 -2.86 -2.17
N THR A 107 21.47 -1.88 -2.74
CA THR A 107 21.42 -0.52 -2.24
C THR A 107 20.10 -0.30 -1.46
N LYS A 108 20.18 0.37 -0.32
CA LYS A 108 19.00 0.77 0.46
C LYS A 108 18.05 1.61 -0.37
N GLY A 109 16.74 1.35 -0.28
CA GLY A 109 15.70 2.10 -0.95
C GLY A 109 15.37 1.63 -2.38
N VAL A 110 16.04 0.58 -2.88
CA VAL A 110 15.74 0.01 -4.20
C VAL A 110 14.46 -0.82 -4.15
N PRO A 111 13.51 -0.60 -5.07
CA PRO A 111 12.30 -1.41 -5.16
C PRO A 111 12.62 -2.83 -5.64
N VAL A 112 12.19 -3.83 -4.89
CA VAL A 112 12.41 -5.27 -5.19
C VAL A 112 11.14 -6.09 -5.14
N GLY A 113 10.00 -5.44 -4.89
CA GLY A 113 8.72 -6.11 -4.81
C GLY A 113 7.57 -5.15 -4.59
N LYS A 114 6.38 -5.71 -4.32
CA LYS A 114 5.15 -4.95 -4.10
C LYS A 114 4.37 -5.48 -2.90
N LEU A 115 3.80 -4.56 -2.15
CA LEU A 115 2.76 -4.83 -1.16
C LEU A 115 1.41 -4.52 -1.80
N ARG A 116 0.54 -5.52 -1.82
CA ARG A 116 -0.78 -5.43 -2.44
C ARG A 116 -1.86 -5.60 -1.41
N VAL A 117 -2.90 -4.76 -1.50
CA VAL A 117 -4.11 -4.85 -0.68
C VAL A 117 -5.30 -5.07 -1.58
N THR A 118 -6.05 -6.13 -1.32
CA THR A 118 -7.26 -6.50 -2.05
C THR A 118 -8.44 -6.59 -1.10
N LEU A 119 -9.55 -5.95 -1.49
CA LEU A 119 -10.86 -6.10 -0.86
C LEU A 119 -11.90 -6.46 -1.91
N PRO A 120 -12.85 -7.34 -1.60
CA PRO A 120 -13.97 -7.62 -2.51
C PRO A 120 -14.75 -6.37 -2.88
N GLY A 121 -14.92 -6.11 -4.18
CA GLY A 121 -15.67 -4.98 -4.72
C GLY A 121 -14.92 -3.64 -4.72
N LEU A 122 -13.65 -3.61 -4.35
CA LEU A 122 -12.78 -2.43 -4.47
C LEU A 122 -11.60 -2.72 -5.38
N GLU A 123 -11.07 -1.65 -5.98
CA GLU A 123 -9.85 -1.73 -6.76
C GLU A 123 -8.65 -2.13 -5.87
N THR A 124 -7.82 -3.02 -6.38
CA THR A 124 -6.59 -3.44 -5.70
C THR A 124 -5.61 -2.28 -5.62
N GLN A 125 -5.09 -2.03 -4.43
CA GLN A 125 -4.09 -0.99 -4.19
C GLN A 125 -2.72 -1.63 -3.98
N GLU A 126 -1.69 -1.00 -4.55
CA GLU A 126 -0.32 -1.49 -4.48
C GLU A 126 0.66 -0.37 -4.08
N ILE A 127 1.75 -0.78 -3.43
CA ILE A 127 2.89 0.08 -3.13
C ILE A 127 4.18 -0.73 -3.26
N ASP A 128 5.27 -0.08 -3.65
CA ASP A 128 6.56 -0.74 -3.76
C ASP A 128 7.12 -1.13 -2.38
N LEU A 129 7.70 -2.33 -2.32
CA LEU A 129 8.57 -2.79 -1.24
C LEU A 129 10.01 -2.50 -1.62
N VAL A 130 10.69 -1.78 -0.75
CA VAL A 130 12.09 -1.36 -0.93
C VAL A 130 12.99 -2.01 0.09
N THR A 131 14.25 -2.17 -0.27
CA THR A 131 15.31 -2.67 0.61
C THR A 131 15.60 -1.68 1.74
N THR A 132 15.84 -2.20 2.96
CA THR A 132 16.06 -1.37 4.15
C THR A 132 17.53 -1.13 4.49
N ALA A 133 18.46 -1.83 3.83
CA ALA A 133 19.90 -1.75 4.09
C ALA A 133 20.71 -1.87 2.80
N ASN A 134 21.94 -1.38 2.84
CA ASN A 134 22.95 -1.72 1.86
C ASN A 134 23.55 -3.09 2.21
N ILE A 135 23.81 -3.92 1.19
CA ILE A 135 24.52 -5.20 1.35
C ILE A 135 25.51 -5.31 0.21
N GLU A 136 26.77 -5.40 0.56
CA GLU A 136 27.86 -5.61 -0.38
C GLU A 136 27.91 -7.08 -0.85
N ARG A 137 28.63 -7.33 -1.95
CA ARG A 137 28.88 -8.69 -2.38
C ARG A 137 29.87 -9.38 -1.45
N GLU A 138 29.62 -10.67 -1.21
CA GLU A 138 30.61 -11.53 -0.55
C GLU A 138 31.97 -11.49 -1.28
N GLY A 139 33.05 -11.59 -0.52
CA GLY A 139 34.41 -11.76 -1.06
C GLY A 139 34.54 -13.03 -1.91
N MET A 140 35.53 -13.09 -2.81
CA MET A 140 35.67 -14.18 -3.81
C MET A 140 35.68 -15.58 -3.17
N LEU A 141 36.35 -15.78 -2.05
CA LEU A 141 36.44 -17.08 -1.34
C LEU A 141 35.07 -17.48 -0.73
N ALA A 142 34.38 -16.54 -0.09
CA ALA A 142 33.05 -16.79 0.48
C ALA A 142 32.05 -17.14 -0.62
N ARG A 143 32.09 -16.45 -1.77
CA ARG A 143 31.26 -16.75 -2.94
C ARG A 143 31.42 -18.16 -3.48
N ALA A 144 32.67 -18.67 -3.52
CA ALA A 144 32.93 -20.03 -3.95
C ALA A 144 32.32 -21.06 -3.00
N LEU A 145 32.41 -20.82 -1.69
CA LEU A 145 31.82 -21.68 -0.64
C LEU A 145 30.28 -21.63 -0.68
N SER A 146 29.69 -20.44 -0.78
CA SER A 146 28.22 -20.27 -0.88
C SER A 146 27.64 -20.95 -2.13
N ALA A 147 28.33 -20.88 -3.27
CA ALA A 147 27.91 -21.56 -4.49
C ALA A 147 27.96 -23.09 -4.35
N ILE A 148 28.96 -23.63 -3.68
CA ILE A 148 29.10 -25.07 -3.39
C ILE A 148 27.98 -25.54 -2.44
N SER A 149 27.71 -24.78 -1.37
CA SER A 149 26.65 -25.14 -0.42
C SER A 149 25.26 -25.13 -1.07
N TYR A 150 25.00 -24.17 -1.96
CA TYR A 150 23.74 -24.12 -2.69
C TYR A 150 23.52 -25.33 -3.61
N VAL A 151 24.60 -25.77 -4.30
CA VAL A 151 24.53 -26.95 -5.17
C VAL A 151 24.32 -28.25 -4.37
N ILE A 152 24.88 -28.33 -3.16
CA ILE A 152 24.83 -29.57 -2.35
C ILE A 152 23.57 -29.63 -1.48
N PHE A 153 23.14 -28.51 -0.90
CA PHE A 153 22.10 -28.48 0.14
C PHE A 153 20.81 -27.72 -0.29
N GLY A 154 20.81 -27.03 -1.44
CA GLY A 154 19.64 -26.30 -1.94
C GLY A 154 19.23 -25.06 -1.14
N GLU A 155 20.09 -24.58 -0.22
CA GLU A 155 19.86 -23.39 0.61
C GLU A 155 20.93 -22.34 0.37
#